data_f09cb85ee78974f081232fe4d767b00a
#
_entry.id   f09cb85ee78974f081232fe4d767b00a
#
_cell.length_a   1.000
_cell.length_b   1.000
_cell.length_c   1.000
_cell.angle_alpha   90.00
_cell.angle_beta   90.00
_cell.angle_gamma   90.00
#
_symmetry.space_group_name_H-M   'P 1'
#
loop_
_entity.id
_entity.type
_entity.pdbx_description
1 polymer ?
#
loop_
_entity_poly.entity_id
_entity_poly.type
_entity_poly.pdbx_seq_one_letter_code
_entity_poly.pdbx_strand_id
1 'polypeptide(L)' 'MKTFTLKNKFQTNATLVANDFIDHYMVQANGEFVKVYLFLLRHLDNAGSSLTVSAVADCLNNTENDILRAFKYW' A
#
# COMPACT_ATOMS: atom_id res chain seq x y z
N MET A 1 7.76 3.17 -18.98
CA MET A 1 7.31 3.77 -18.75
C MET A 1 7.66 4.86 -18.61
N LYS A 2 7.49 5.47 -18.99
CA LYS A 2 7.64 6.46 -18.92
C LYS A 2 7.43 7.20 -18.06
N THR A 3 7.40 7.34 -17.82
CA THR A 3 7.27 7.89 -17.16
C THR A 3 7.27 8.37 -16.34
N PHE A 4 7.28 8.25 -16.03
CA PHE A 4 7.03 8.59 -15.16
C PHE A 4 7.51 9.48 -14.67
N THR A 5 7.77 9.76 -15.09
CA THR A 5 8.04 10.45 -14.74
C THR A 5 8.14 11.34 -14.22
N LEU A 6 8.14 11.42 -14.28
CA LEU A 6 8.04 11.98 -13.82
C LEU A 6 8.36 12.76 -13.14
N LYS A 7 8.39 13.01 -12.87
CA LYS A 7 8.85 13.48 -12.16
C LYS A 7 8.53 14.46 -11.25
N ASN A 8 8.34 15.28 -11.05
CA ASN A 8 8.36 16.26 -10.18
C ASN A 8 7.01 16.70 -9.81
N LYS A 9 6.29 17.14 -10.60
CA LYS A 9 4.96 17.44 -10.30
C LYS A 9 4.22 16.21 -10.07
N PHE A 10 4.82 15.15 -10.30
CA PHE A 10 4.21 13.90 -10.11
C PHE A 10 4.24 13.45 -8.73
N GLN A 11 4.88 14.14 -7.85
CA GLN A 11 4.95 13.73 -6.50
C GLN A 11 3.61 13.53 -5.91
N THR A 12 2.62 14.27 -6.35
CA THR A 12 1.30 14.16 -5.79
C THR A 12 0.54 12.96 -6.32
N ASN A 13 1.09 12.33 -7.35
CA ASN A 13 0.41 11.20 -7.96
C ASN A 13 1.25 9.95 -7.96
N ALA A 14 2.16 9.85 -7.02
CA ALA A 14 3.05 8.71 -6.97
C ALA A 14 3.26 8.27 -5.53
N THR A 15 3.54 7.01 -5.35
CA THR A 15 3.85 6.44 -4.05
C THR A 15 5.25 5.89 -4.10
N LEU A 16 6.09 6.33 -3.17
CA LEU A 16 7.46 5.91 -3.13
C LEU A 16 7.56 4.62 -2.34
N VAL A 17 8.14 3.61 -2.95
CA VAL A 17 8.31 2.30 -2.31
C VAL A 17 9.79 2.03 -2.20
N ALA A 18 10.25 1.76 -0.98
CA ALA A 18 11.67 1.51 -0.76
C ALA A 18 12.12 0.25 -1.46
N ASN A 19 13.28 0.29 -2.07
CA ASN A 19 13.82 -0.89 -2.74
C ASN A 19 14.05 -2.02 -1.76
N ASP A 20 14.43 -1.71 -0.55
CA ASP A 20 14.63 -2.73 0.48
C ASP A 20 13.35 -3.53 0.72
N PHE A 21 12.20 -2.86 0.71
CA PHE A 21 10.94 -3.55 0.85
C PHE A 21 10.73 -4.53 -0.29
N ILE A 22 10.98 -4.08 -1.50
CA ILE A 22 10.78 -4.92 -2.69
C ILE A 22 11.70 -6.11 -2.67
N ASP A 23 12.95 -5.89 -2.30
CA ASP A 23 13.98 -6.93 -2.40
C ASP A 23 13.90 -7.96 -1.29
N HIS A 24 13.51 -7.54 -0.08
CA HIS A 24 13.65 -8.40 1.09
C HIS A 24 12.35 -8.76 1.78
N TYR A 25 11.33 -7.94 1.66
CA TYR A 25 10.08 -8.18 2.37
C TYR A 25 8.97 -8.66 1.44
N MET A 26 8.86 -8.02 0.29
CA MET A 26 7.81 -8.36 -0.65
C MET A 26 7.96 -9.77 -1.18
N VAL A 27 9.19 -10.20 -1.42
CA VAL A 27 9.43 -11.50 -2.05
C VAL A 27 8.96 -12.67 -1.19
N GLN A 28 8.84 -12.46 0.11
CA GLN A 28 8.42 -13.51 1.00
C GLN A 28 6.95 -13.44 1.35
N ALA A 29 6.29 -12.35 1.02
CA ALA A 29 4.93 -12.12 1.49
C ALA A 29 3.91 -12.61 0.48
N ASN A 30 2.75 -12.96 0.99
CA ASN A 30 1.60 -13.26 0.16
C ASN A 30 1.20 -12.00 -0.59
N GLY A 31 0.80 -12.14 -1.84
CA GLY A 31 0.44 -11.00 -2.67
C GLY A 31 -0.66 -10.13 -2.10
N GLU A 32 -1.61 -10.73 -1.39
CA GLU A 32 -2.66 -9.94 -0.75
C GLU A 32 -2.10 -9.04 0.32
N PHE A 33 -1.10 -9.50 1.06
CA PHE A 33 -0.47 -8.69 2.09
C PHE A 33 0.32 -7.54 1.48
N VAL A 34 0.94 -7.78 0.34
CA VAL A 34 1.65 -6.73 -0.37
C VAL A 34 0.68 -5.67 -0.84
N LYS A 35 -0.47 -6.09 -1.34
CA LYS A 35 -1.50 -5.16 -1.80
C LYS A 35 -1.95 -4.24 -0.67
N VAL A 36 -2.17 -4.80 0.50
CA VAL A 36 -2.57 -4.02 1.66
C VAL A 36 -1.47 -3.03 2.04
N TYR A 37 -0.23 -3.50 2.05
CA TYR A 37 0.89 -2.66 2.40
C TYR A 37 0.99 -1.44 1.47
N LEU A 38 0.90 -1.69 0.18
CA LEU A 38 1.00 -0.60 -0.80
C LEU A 38 -0.15 0.37 -0.67
N PHE A 39 -1.34 -0.14 -0.42
CA PHE A 39 -2.50 0.72 -0.24
C PHE A 39 -2.33 1.63 0.97
N LEU A 40 -1.85 1.08 2.07
CA LEU A 40 -1.62 1.86 3.27
C LEU A 40 -0.52 2.90 3.06
N LEU A 41 0.52 2.49 2.35
CA LEU A 41 1.63 3.38 2.06
C LEU A 41 1.15 4.59 1.25
N ARG A 42 0.29 4.33 0.29
CA ARG A 42 -0.27 5.38 -0.53
C ARG A 42 -1.04 6.42 0.30
N HIS A 43 -1.66 5.98 1.37
CA HIS A 43 -2.51 6.85 2.17
C HIS A 43 -1.83 7.41 3.41
N LEU A 44 -0.57 7.09 3.61
CA LEU A 44 0.16 7.57 4.78
C LEU A 44 0.26 9.07 4.83
N ASP A 45 0.39 9.69 3.69
CA ASP A 45 0.57 11.13 3.63
C ASP A 45 -0.73 11.90 3.66
N ASN A 46 -1.83 11.22 3.74
CA ASN A 46 -3.12 11.89 3.80
C ASN A 46 -3.43 12.25 5.24
N ALA A 47 -2.84 13.31 5.69
CA ALA A 47 -3.07 13.75 7.05
C ALA A 47 -4.54 14.02 7.22
N GLY A 48 -5.13 13.55 8.24
CA GLY A 48 -6.54 13.75 8.47
C GLY A 48 -7.43 12.68 7.88
N SER A 49 -6.86 11.83 7.05
CA SER A 49 -7.60 10.73 6.52
C SER A 49 -7.70 9.65 7.57
N SER A 50 -8.84 9.07 7.71
CA SER A 50 -9.06 8.03 8.70
C SER A 50 -9.37 6.75 7.95
N LEU A 51 -8.48 5.79 8.04
CA LEU A 51 -8.69 4.51 7.39
C LEU A 51 -9.13 3.49 8.42
N THR A 52 -10.27 2.87 8.18
CA THR A 52 -10.72 1.79 9.03
C THR A 52 -10.48 0.48 8.30
N VAL A 53 -10.49 -0.62 9.04
CA VAL A 53 -10.35 -1.95 8.45
C VAL A 53 -11.45 -2.16 7.42
N SER A 54 -12.66 -1.73 7.72
CA SER A 54 -13.78 -1.87 6.81
C SER A 54 -13.55 -1.09 5.51
N ALA A 55 -13.05 0.14 5.61
CA ALA A 55 -12.79 0.95 4.42
C ALA A 55 -11.71 0.34 3.55
N VAL A 56 -10.64 -0.16 4.16
CA VAL A 56 -9.57 -0.79 3.42
C VAL A 56 -10.08 -2.05 2.72
N ALA A 57 -10.86 -2.85 3.43
CA ALA A 57 -11.40 -4.07 2.86
C ALA A 57 -12.28 -3.76 1.66
N ASP A 58 -13.12 -2.76 1.75
CA ASP A 58 -13.99 -2.38 0.64
C ASP A 58 -13.17 -1.90 -0.56
N CYS A 59 -12.18 -1.07 -0.33
CA CYS A 59 -11.37 -0.54 -1.42
C CYS A 59 -10.59 -1.63 -2.14
N LEU A 60 -10.14 -2.64 -1.41
CA LEU A 60 -9.33 -3.69 -1.98
C LEU A 60 -10.11 -4.93 -2.35
N ASN A 61 -11.42 -4.88 -2.13
CA ASN A 61 -12.29 -6.02 -2.44
C ASN A 61 -11.86 -7.26 -1.67
N ASN A 62 -11.55 -7.08 -0.40
CA ASN A 62 -11.14 -8.15 0.50
C ASN A 62 -12.08 -8.17 1.69
N THR A 63 -12.01 -9.22 2.49
CA THR A 63 -12.77 -9.27 3.73
C THR A 63 -12.00 -8.55 4.82
N GLU A 64 -12.69 -8.19 5.88
CA GLU A 64 -12.00 -7.55 7.02
C GLU A 64 -11.01 -8.49 7.66
N ASN A 65 -11.30 -9.79 7.67
CA ASN A 65 -10.34 -10.77 8.20
C ASN A 65 -9.06 -10.79 7.39
N ASP A 66 -9.16 -10.65 6.08
CA ASP A 66 -7.99 -10.59 5.22
C ASP A 66 -7.12 -9.40 5.58
N ILE A 67 -7.76 -8.26 5.82
CA ILE A 67 -7.04 -7.05 6.17
C ILE A 67 -6.37 -7.19 7.53
N LEU A 68 -7.05 -7.78 8.48
CA LEU A 68 -6.49 -7.98 9.81
C LEU A 68 -5.29 -8.92 9.77
N ARG A 69 -5.36 -9.95 8.93
CA ARG A 69 -4.22 -10.86 8.79
C ARG A 69 -3.03 -10.15 8.19
N ALA A 70 -3.27 -9.25 7.23
CA ALA A 70 -2.19 -8.48 6.65
C ALA A 70 -1.57 -7.53 7.67
N PHE A 71 -2.39 -6.90 8.49
CA PHE A 71 -1.87 -6.03 9.56
C PHE A 71 -0.99 -6.80 10.52
N LYS A 72 -1.40 -8.02 10.85
CA LYS A 72 -0.61 -8.85 11.74
C LYS A 72 0.70 -9.28 11.12
N TYR A 73 0.70 -9.49 9.83
CA TYR A 73 1.89 -9.94 9.13
C TYR A 73 2.93 -8.83 9.10
N TRP A 74 2.51 -7.61 8.82
CA TRP A 74 3.41 -6.48 8.74
C TRP A 74 3.62 -5.87 10.13
#